data_61a350a0adb92c200b1f527dfcbe9390
#
_entry.id   61a350a0adb92c200b1f527dfcbe9390
#
_cell.length_a   1.000
_cell.length_b   1.000
_cell.length_c   1.000
_cell.angle_alpha   90.00
_cell.angle_beta   90.00
_cell.angle_gamma   90.00
#
_symmetry.space_group_name_H-M   'P 1'
#
loop_
_entity.id
_entity.type
_entity.pdbx_description
1 polymer ?
#
loop_
_entity_poly.entity_id
_entity_poly.type
_entity_poly.pdbx_seq_one_letter_code
_entity_poly.pdbx_strand_id
1 'polypeptide(L)'
;VSDAYDTRLWDNQNQEVRLPGYRVDALTDAAIRFIQEHQHQPFFLFVSFLEPHHQNHLDHYPAPKGYEEKFRDAWVPQDLRALGGSTAQHLSGYYGMVKRIDEAFGRLMDALHSLGLYQKTGVLFTSDHGNQFKTRNEEYKRTPHDSAIHIPMVLCGGRYDAGREVKQLVSLVDVVP
;
A
#
# COMPACT_ATOMS: atom_id res chain seq x y z
N VAL A 1 6.07 -11.26 13.45
CA VAL A 1 5.83 -10.09 12.58
C VAL A 1 6.46 -8.91 13.30
N SER A 2 7.36 -8.19 12.64
CA SER A 2 8.00 -7.01 13.21
C SER A 2 6.96 -5.89 13.43
N ASP A 3 7.16 -5.08 14.46
CA ASP A 3 6.37 -3.87 14.68
C ASP A 3 6.53 -2.90 13.49
N ALA A 4 5.61 -1.96 13.34
CA ALA A 4 5.64 -0.95 12.27
C ALA A 4 6.91 -0.05 12.31
N TYR A 5 7.58 0.03 13.46
CA TYR A 5 8.83 0.77 13.69
C TYR A 5 10.06 -0.11 13.96
N ASP A 6 9.94 -1.43 13.96
CA ASP A 6 11.03 -2.40 14.07
C ASP A 6 10.99 -3.35 12.87
N THR A 7 11.30 -2.82 11.71
CA THR A 7 11.23 -3.58 10.45
C THR A 7 12.43 -4.51 10.34
N ARG A 8 12.15 -5.81 10.34
CA ARG A 8 13.14 -6.87 10.13
C ARG A 8 12.89 -7.52 8.78
N LEU A 9 13.89 -7.54 7.96
CA LEU A 9 13.89 -8.16 6.64
C LEU A 9 15.10 -9.08 6.52
N TRP A 10 15.15 -9.86 5.46
CA TRP A 10 16.29 -10.70 5.11
C TRP A 10 16.84 -10.25 3.76
N ASP A 11 18.13 -10.10 3.68
CA ASP A 11 18.82 -9.78 2.43
C ASP A 11 18.98 -11.02 1.53
N ASN A 12 19.63 -10.85 0.38
CA ASN A 12 19.89 -11.92 -0.58
C ASN A 12 20.83 -13.02 -0.06
N GLN A 13 21.54 -12.77 1.05
CA GLN A 13 22.41 -13.72 1.74
C GLN A 13 21.71 -14.36 2.94
N ASN A 14 20.38 -14.13 3.08
CA ASN A 14 19.57 -14.61 4.19
C ASN A 14 20.07 -14.09 5.57
N GLN A 15 20.64 -12.88 5.59
CA GLN A 15 21.02 -12.19 6.81
C GLN A 15 19.90 -11.26 7.26
N GLU A 16 19.62 -11.22 8.57
CA GLU A 16 18.63 -10.28 9.12
C GLU A 16 19.15 -8.84 8.97
N VAL A 17 18.33 -8.00 8.34
CA VAL A 17 18.55 -6.57 8.22
C VAL A 17 17.45 -5.83 8.97
N ARG A 18 17.82 -4.91 9.85
CA ARG A 18 16.89 -4.03 10.56
C ARG A 18 16.89 -2.65 9.90
N LEU A 19 15.69 -2.22 9.51
CA LEU A 19 15.49 -0.90 8.91
C LEU A 19 14.91 0.04 9.96
N PRO A 20 15.51 1.22 10.18
CA PRO A 20 15.03 2.19 11.15
C PRO A 20 13.79 2.94 10.64
N GLY A 21 12.98 3.44 11.57
CA GLY A 21 11.82 4.28 11.26
C GLY A 21 10.57 3.47 10.93
N TYR A 22 9.56 4.17 10.43
CA TYR A 22 8.30 3.55 10.03
C TYR A 22 8.51 2.68 8.79
N ARG A 23 7.96 1.47 8.79
CA ARG A 23 8.25 0.45 7.75
C ARG A 23 8.01 0.93 6.32
N VAL A 24 6.92 1.65 6.07
CA VAL A 24 6.63 2.20 4.74
C VAL A 24 7.76 3.13 4.29
N ASP A 25 8.29 3.99 5.18
CA ASP A 25 9.39 4.89 4.86
C ASP A 25 10.67 4.15 4.56
N ALA A 26 11.00 3.21 5.43
CA ALA A 26 12.22 2.41 5.30
C ALA A 26 12.26 1.59 4.00
N LEU A 27 11.12 0.98 3.63
CA LEU A 27 10.98 0.28 2.34
C LEU A 27 11.04 1.23 1.16
N THR A 28 10.43 2.41 1.27
CA THR A 28 10.48 3.44 0.23
C THR A 28 11.90 3.93 -0.01
N ASP A 29 12.67 4.18 1.07
CA ASP A 29 14.07 4.58 0.98
C ASP A 29 14.93 3.49 0.31
N ALA A 30 14.67 2.23 0.64
CA ALA A 30 15.35 1.10 0.00
C ALA A 30 15.01 1.00 -1.50
N ALA A 31 13.73 1.19 -1.85
CA ALA A 31 13.27 1.19 -3.23
C ALA A 31 13.88 2.33 -4.05
N ILE A 32 13.95 3.54 -3.49
CA ILE A 32 14.58 4.69 -4.15
C ILE A 32 16.07 4.43 -4.38
N ARG A 33 16.80 3.90 -3.39
CA ARG A 33 18.22 3.51 -3.58
C ARG A 33 18.37 2.49 -4.70
N PHE A 34 17.53 1.45 -4.73
CA PHE A 34 17.53 0.46 -5.80
C PHE A 34 17.35 1.11 -7.18
N ILE A 35 16.38 2.02 -7.33
CA ILE A 35 16.14 2.74 -8.59
C ILE A 35 17.38 3.56 -8.99
N GLN A 36 18.02 4.25 -8.06
CA GLN A 36 19.23 5.04 -8.30
C GLN A 36 20.42 4.16 -8.76
N GLU A 37 20.61 3.01 -8.10
CA GLU A 37 21.70 2.08 -8.42
C GLU A 37 21.52 1.41 -9.79
N HIS A 38 20.27 1.21 -10.22
CA HIS A 38 19.93 0.48 -11.45
C HIS A 38 19.42 1.39 -12.59
N GLN A 39 19.58 2.72 -12.47
CA GLN A 39 19.02 3.70 -13.41
C GLN A 39 19.51 3.57 -14.86
N HIS A 40 20.65 2.91 -15.10
CA HIS A 40 21.27 2.78 -16.41
C HIS A 40 21.00 1.43 -17.09
N GLN A 41 20.17 0.58 -16.51
CA GLN A 41 19.81 -0.74 -17.04
C GLN A 41 18.33 -1.03 -16.84
N PRO A 42 17.73 -1.95 -17.61
CA PRO A 42 16.39 -2.42 -17.35
C PRO A 42 16.29 -3.07 -15.97
N PHE A 43 15.23 -2.77 -15.23
CA PHE A 43 14.98 -3.40 -13.94
C PHE A 43 13.49 -3.76 -13.77
N PHE A 44 13.26 -4.71 -12.90
CA PHE A 44 11.94 -5.00 -12.33
C PHE A 44 12.02 -4.80 -10.82
N LEU A 45 11.15 -3.95 -10.27
CA LEU A 45 11.07 -3.68 -8.84
C LEU A 45 9.66 -3.98 -8.35
N PHE A 46 9.54 -4.90 -7.39
CA PHE A 46 8.31 -5.19 -6.69
C PHE A 46 8.43 -4.68 -5.25
N VAL A 47 7.62 -3.68 -4.89
CA VAL A 47 7.58 -3.12 -3.53
C VAL A 47 6.30 -3.57 -2.85
N SER A 48 6.41 -4.41 -1.84
CA SER A 48 5.28 -4.91 -1.06
C SER A 48 5.25 -4.24 0.30
N PHE A 49 4.31 -3.30 0.48
CA PHE A 49 3.99 -2.74 1.79
C PHE A 49 3.08 -3.70 2.56
N LEU A 50 3.36 -3.89 3.85
CA LEU A 50 2.43 -4.62 4.72
C LEU A 50 1.19 -3.76 5.05
N GLU A 51 1.40 -2.46 5.18
CA GLU A 51 0.32 -1.48 5.38
C GLU A 51 -0.60 -1.45 4.15
N PRO A 52 -1.91 -1.26 4.32
CA PRO A 52 -2.64 -0.97 5.57
C PRO A 52 -3.20 -2.21 6.27
N HIS A 53 -2.48 -3.33 6.31
CA HIS A 53 -2.91 -4.58 6.94
C HIS A 53 -3.11 -4.41 8.45
N HIS A 54 -4.20 -4.97 8.97
CA HIS A 54 -4.46 -5.06 10.41
C HIS A 54 -3.39 -5.87 11.15
N GLN A 55 -2.88 -5.36 12.26
CA GLN A 55 -1.93 -6.09 13.09
C GLN A 55 -2.68 -6.90 14.16
N ASN A 56 -2.92 -8.17 13.89
CA ASN A 56 -3.75 -9.05 14.74
C ASN A 56 -3.30 -9.11 16.20
N HIS A 57 -1.99 -9.13 16.44
CA HIS A 57 -1.44 -9.19 17.79
C HIS A 57 -1.60 -7.89 18.59
N LEU A 58 -1.84 -6.77 17.91
CA LEU A 58 -2.10 -5.46 18.51
C LEU A 58 -3.58 -5.10 18.50
N ASP A 59 -4.42 -5.84 17.77
CA ASP A 59 -5.79 -5.49 17.40
C ASP A 59 -5.91 -4.03 16.91
N HIS A 60 -5.01 -3.64 16.01
CA HIS A 60 -4.84 -2.24 15.62
C HIS A 60 -4.32 -2.07 14.19
N TYR A 61 -4.51 -0.85 13.65
CA TYR A 61 -3.92 -0.35 12.42
C TYR A 61 -2.87 0.71 12.79
N PRO A 62 -1.60 0.34 12.97
CA PRO A 62 -0.57 1.24 13.51
C PRO A 62 -0.11 2.26 12.47
N ALA A 63 -0.86 3.34 12.33
CA ALA A 63 -0.48 4.49 11.53
C ALA A 63 0.75 5.22 12.09
N PRO A 64 1.47 6.01 11.28
CA PRO A 64 2.52 6.88 11.81
C PRO A 64 1.97 7.83 12.87
N LYS A 65 2.84 8.21 13.81
CA LYS A 65 2.47 9.13 14.91
C LYS A 65 1.80 10.40 14.37
N GLY A 66 0.63 10.74 14.91
CA GLY A 66 -0.17 11.90 14.55
C GLY A 66 -1.09 11.71 13.34
N TYR A 67 -1.01 10.56 12.63
CA TYR A 67 -1.87 10.33 11.45
C TYR A 67 -3.26 9.84 11.85
N GLU A 68 -3.36 8.98 12.85
CA GLU A 68 -4.65 8.50 13.34
C GLU A 68 -5.52 9.65 13.86
N GLU A 69 -4.93 10.59 14.60
CA GLU A 69 -5.60 11.78 15.11
C GLU A 69 -6.15 12.68 13.99
N LYS A 70 -5.43 12.78 12.88
CA LYS A 70 -5.88 13.55 11.71
C LYS A 70 -7.14 12.99 11.04
N PHE A 71 -7.36 11.68 11.17
CA PHE A 71 -8.47 10.99 10.52
C PHE A 71 -9.56 10.53 11.49
N ARG A 72 -9.56 11.00 12.75
CA ARG A 72 -10.53 10.61 13.79
C ARG A 72 -11.97 10.83 13.36
N ASP A 73 -12.27 11.96 12.70
CA ASP A 73 -13.61 12.34 12.25
C ASP A 73 -13.75 12.26 10.73
N ALA A 74 -12.95 11.41 10.09
CA ALA A 74 -12.97 11.27 8.65
C ALA A 74 -14.28 10.63 8.16
N TRP A 75 -14.60 10.87 6.89
CA TRP A 75 -15.76 10.29 6.24
C TRP A 75 -15.74 8.76 6.32
N VAL A 76 -16.89 8.19 6.69
CA VAL A 76 -17.11 6.74 6.77
C VAL A 76 -17.87 6.30 5.52
N PRO A 77 -17.37 5.35 4.72
CA PRO A 77 -18.09 4.77 3.60
C PRO A 77 -19.48 4.26 3.99
N GLN A 78 -20.45 4.41 3.08
CA GLN A 78 -21.83 4.12 3.38
C GLN A 78 -22.07 2.65 3.79
N ASP A 79 -21.43 1.72 3.14
CA ASP A 79 -21.48 0.29 3.44
C ASP A 79 -20.92 -0.03 4.83
N LEU A 80 -19.81 0.59 5.22
CA LEU A 80 -19.22 0.44 6.55
C LEU A 80 -20.09 1.09 7.64
N ARG A 81 -20.71 2.23 7.33
CA ARG A 81 -21.61 2.93 8.28
C ARG A 81 -22.87 2.12 8.58
N ALA A 82 -23.41 1.45 7.58
CA ALA A 82 -24.68 0.71 7.70
C ALA A 82 -24.54 -0.64 8.41
N LEU A 83 -23.35 -1.24 8.44
CA LEU A 83 -23.17 -2.64 8.83
C LEU A 83 -22.53 -2.86 10.21
N GLY A 84 -21.99 -1.82 10.84
CA GLY A 84 -21.29 -1.96 12.12
C GLY A 84 -19.87 -2.56 11.95
N GLY A 85 -19.54 -3.63 12.67
CA GLY A 85 -18.19 -4.20 12.71
C GLY A 85 -17.22 -3.37 13.54
N SER A 86 -15.94 -3.42 13.22
CA SER A 86 -14.88 -2.70 13.93
C SER A 86 -14.51 -1.34 13.30
N THR A 87 -15.35 -0.82 12.41
CA THR A 87 -15.08 0.42 11.66
C THR A 87 -14.81 1.61 12.57
N ALA A 88 -15.66 1.83 13.59
CA ALA A 88 -15.51 2.97 14.50
C ALA A 88 -14.18 2.95 15.27
N GLN A 89 -13.67 1.76 15.56
CA GLN A 89 -12.40 1.58 16.28
C GLN A 89 -11.18 1.78 15.39
N HIS A 90 -11.25 1.41 14.11
CA HIS A 90 -10.05 1.16 13.31
C HIS A 90 -9.90 2.07 12.08
N LEU A 91 -10.97 2.72 11.62
CA LEU A 91 -10.95 3.44 10.34
C LEU A 91 -9.93 4.59 10.31
N SER A 92 -9.76 5.30 11.41
CA SER A 92 -8.79 6.42 11.52
C SER A 92 -7.34 5.93 11.35
N GLY A 93 -6.98 4.84 12.01
CA GLY A 93 -5.66 4.21 11.85
C GLY A 93 -5.44 3.70 10.42
N TYR A 94 -6.45 3.04 9.84
CA TYR A 94 -6.40 2.58 8.46
C TYR A 94 -6.16 3.74 7.47
N TYR A 95 -6.92 4.84 7.59
CA TYR A 95 -6.73 6.01 6.75
C TYR A 95 -5.36 6.67 6.94
N GLY A 96 -4.86 6.68 8.17
CA GLY A 96 -3.51 7.16 8.47
C GLY A 96 -2.43 6.34 7.76
N MET A 97 -2.58 5.00 7.71
CA MET A 97 -1.67 4.12 6.98
C MET A 97 -1.78 4.32 5.46
N VAL A 98 -3.00 4.40 4.92
CA VAL A 98 -3.23 4.67 3.48
C VAL A 98 -2.61 6.00 3.08
N LYS A 99 -2.79 7.05 3.90
CA LYS A 99 -2.18 8.35 3.64
C LYS A 99 -0.64 8.27 3.59
N ARG A 100 -0.03 7.47 4.47
CA ARG A 100 1.43 7.31 4.44
C ARG A 100 1.92 6.54 3.22
N ILE A 101 1.15 5.55 2.76
CA ILE A 101 1.45 4.85 1.49
C ILE A 101 1.36 5.82 0.30
N ASP A 102 0.34 6.69 0.26
CA ASP A 102 0.18 7.70 -0.77
C ASP A 102 1.40 8.65 -0.84
N GLU A 103 1.87 9.12 0.32
CA GLU A 103 3.09 9.94 0.41
C GLU A 103 4.34 9.18 -0.03
N ALA A 104 4.47 7.93 0.34
CA ALA A 104 5.57 7.05 -0.06
C ALA A 104 5.57 6.81 -1.58
N PHE A 105 4.39 6.56 -2.15
CA PHE A 105 4.23 6.43 -3.60
C PHE A 105 4.62 7.72 -4.32
N GLY A 106 4.20 8.90 -3.81
CA GLY A 106 4.62 10.19 -4.33
C GLY A 106 6.15 10.33 -4.37
N ARG A 107 6.86 9.94 -3.32
CA ARG A 107 8.33 9.96 -3.27
C ARG A 107 8.98 9.05 -4.33
N LEU A 108 8.41 7.86 -4.59
CA LEU A 108 8.87 6.98 -5.67
C LEU A 108 8.68 7.62 -7.04
N MET A 109 7.52 8.25 -7.26
CA MET A 109 7.24 8.97 -8.50
C MET A 109 8.20 10.16 -8.70
N ASP A 110 8.46 10.93 -7.65
CA ASP A 110 9.42 12.04 -7.67
C ASP A 110 10.84 11.56 -8.01
N ALA A 111 11.25 10.42 -7.48
CA ALA A 111 12.55 9.81 -7.81
C ALA A 111 12.62 9.42 -9.29
N LEU A 112 11.59 8.78 -9.85
CA LEU A 112 11.53 8.44 -11.27
C LEU A 112 11.56 9.68 -12.17
N HIS A 113 10.86 10.74 -11.80
CA HIS A 113 10.89 12.01 -12.53
C HIS A 113 12.26 12.67 -12.48
N SER A 114 12.85 12.78 -11.28
CA SER A 114 14.15 13.44 -11.06
C SER A 114 15.30 12.73 -11.78
N LEU A 115 15.21 11.41 -11.93
CA LEU A 115 16.19 10.60 -12.66
C LEU A 115 15.90 10.51 -14.18
N GLY A 116 14.83 11.12 -14.66
CA GLY A 116 14.41 11.04 -16.07
C GLY A 116 13.96 9.65 -16.51
N LEU A 117 13.51 8.81 -15.57
CA LEU A 117 13.09 7.43 -15.81
C LEU A 117 11.59 7.27 -16.04
N TYR A 118 10.76 8.24 -15.62
CA TYR A 118 9.30 8.11 -15.66
C TYR A 118 8.77 7.71 -17.04
N GLN A 119 9.25 8.34 -18.12
CA GLN A 119 8.82 8.06 -19.48
C GLN A 119 9.30 6.69 -20.03
N LYS A 120 10.12 5.99 -19.27
CA LYS A 120 10.68 4.67 -19.66
C LYS A 120 10.25 3.54 -18.73
N THR A 121 9.49 3.87 -17.67
CA THR A 121 9.11 2.94 -16.61
C THR A 121 7.60 2.83 -16.54
N GLY A 122 7.03 1.63 -16.74
CA GLY A 122 5.64 1.36 -16.38
C GLY A 122 5.54 1.18 -14.87
N VAL A 123 4.61 1.89 -14.24
CA VAL A 123 4.37 1.82 -12.78
C VAL A 123 2.95 1.33 -12.54
N LEU A 124 2.83 0.19 -11.86
CA LEU A 124 1.56 -0.37 -11.43
C LEU A 124 1.42 -0.21 -9.91
N PHE A 125 0.35 0.44 -9.49
CA PHE A 125 -0.08 0.49 -8.08
C PHE A 125 -1.34 -0.34 -7.90
N THR A 126 -1.34 -1.27 -6.95
CA THR A 126 -2.49 -2.13 -6.66
C THR A 126 -2.42 -2.68 -5.24
N SER A 127 -3.43 -3.46 -4.85
CA SER A 127 -3.48 -4.23 -3.59
C SER A 127 -3.82 -5.68 -3.89
N ASP A 128 -3.49 -6.60 -2.99
CA ASP A 128 -3.83 -8.03 -3.08
C ASP A 128 -5.31 -8.29 -2.74
N HIS A 129 -5.90 -7.53 -1.83
CA HIS A 129 -7.30 -7.59 -1.43
C HIS A 129 -7.72 -6.27 -0.74
N GLY A 130 -9.02 -6.12 -0.50
CA GLY A 130 -9.57 -5.01 0.26
C GLY A 130 -9.66 -5.28 1.76
N ASN A 131 -10.53 -4.50 2.45
CA ASN A 131 -10.74 -4.59 3.89
C ASN A 131 -12.22 -4.28 4.23
N GLN A 132 -12.86 -5.16 4.99
CA GLN A 132 -14.28 -5.05 5.35
C GLN A 132 -14.52 -4.72 6.83
N PHE A 133 -13.49 -4.52 7.65
CA PHE A 133 -13.60 -4.16 9.07
C PHE A 133 -14.55 -5.03 9.88
N LYS A 134 -14.55 -6.34 9.65
CA LYS A 134 -15.47 -7.32 10.31
C LYS A 134 -16.97 -6.99 10.14
N THR A 135 -17.36 -6.29 9.07
CA THR A 135 -18.75 -5.91 8.83
C THR A 135 -19.61 -7.05 8.29
N ARG A 136 -19.04 -8.13 7.81
CA ARG A 136 -19.72 -9.26 7.19
C ARG A 136 -19.53 -10.59 7.94
N ASN A 137 -18.40 -10.72 8.62
CA ASN A 137 -18.02 -11.87 9.45
C ASN A 137 -16.96 -11.40 10.45
N GLU A 138 -16.41 -12.30 11.26
CA GLU A 138 -15.35 -11.99 12.23
C GLU A 138 -13.96 -11.78 11.58
N GLU A 139 -13.91 -11.62 10.26
CA GLU A 139 -12.68 -11.47 9.49
C GLU A 139 -12.61 -10.10 8.82
N TYR A 140 -11.40 -9.63 8.55
CA TYR A 140 -11.15 -8.36 7.83
C TYR A 140 -11.25 -8.51 6.31
N LYS A 141 -11.20 -9.72 5.80
CA LYS A 141 -11.22 -10.12 4.39
C LYS A 141 -11.89 -11.50 4.27
N ARG A 142 -11.70 -12.25 3.19
CA ARG A 142 -12.23 -13.61 2.95
C ARG A 142 -13.74 -13.65 2.78
N THR A 143 -14.28 -12.65 2.10
CA THR A 143 -15.66 -12.67 1.63
C THR A 143 -15.73 -12.20 0.18
N PRO A 144 -16.80 -12.52 -0.56
CA PRO A 144 -16.99 -12.08 -1.95
C PRO A 144 -17.59 -10.67 -2.05
N HIS A 145 -17.57 -9.87 -0.99
CA HIS A 145 -18.13 -8.51 -0.99
C HIS A 145 -17.11 -7.49 -1.53
N ASP A 146 -17.60 -6.45 -2.17
CA ASP A 146 -16.81 -5.39 -2.80
C ASP A 146 -15.72 -4.84 -1.89
N SER A 147 -16.03 -4.59 -0.63
CA SER A 147 -15.04 -4.11 0.34
C SER A 147 -13.82 -5.04 0.53
N ALA A 148 -13.95 -6.32 0.19
CA ALA A 148 -12.87 -7.29 0.27
C ALA A 148 -12.21 -7.60 -1.08
N ILE A 149 -12.92 -7.47 -2.21
CA ILE A 149 -12.43 -7.91 -3.52
C ILE A 149 -12.24 -6.77 -4.54
N HIS A 150 -12.91 -5.62 -4.36
CA HIS A 150 -12.75 -4.48 -5.26
C HIS A 150 -11.53 -3.65 -4.84
N ILE A 151 -10.39 -3.97 -5.43
CA ILE A 151 -9.11 -3.34 -5.13
C ILE A 151 -8.80 -2.19 -6.09
N PRO A 152 -8.01 -1.19 -5.67
CA PRO A 152 -7.51 -0.16 -6.57
C PRO A 152 -6.51 -0.75 -7.56
N MET A 153 -6.53 -0.27 -8.80
CA MET A 153 -5.50 -0.56 -9.79
C MET A 153 -5.24 0.68 -10.64
N VAL A 154 -4.01 1.19 -10.58
CA VAL A 154 -3.57 2.35 -11.36
C VAL A 154 -2.30 1.99 -12.11
N LEU A 155 -2.29 2.24 -13.42
CA LEU A 155 -1.13 2.02 -14.27
C LEU A 155 -0.74 3.35 -14.92
N CYS A 156 0.50 3.76 -14.74
CA CYS A 156 1.02 5.02 -15.27
C CYS A 156 2.49 4.90 -15.70
N GLY A 157 3.04 5.99 -16.24
CA GLY A 157 4.41 6.05 -16.73
C GLY A 157 4.61 5.39 -18.10
N GLY A 158 5.68 5.76 -18.79
CA GLY A 158 5.96 5.26 -20.12
C GLY A 158 4.79 5.47 -21.08
N ARG A 159 4.33 4.41 -21.71
CA ARG A 159 3.21 4.45 -22.68
C ARG A 159 1.81 4.47 -22.04
N TYR A 160 1.72 4.43 -20.72
CA TYR A 160 0.44 4.31 -20.01
C TYR A 160 -0.10 5.65 -19.50
N ASP A 161 0.52 6.75 -19.88
CA ASP A 161 0.22 8.09 -19.35
C ASP A 161 -0.93 8.76 -20.15
N ALA A 162 -2.13 8.18 -20.07
CA ALA A 162 -3.26 8.62 -20.88
C ALA A 162 -4.43 9.24 -20.09
N GLY A 163 -4.41 9.21 -18.76
CA GLY A 163 -5.44 9.80 -17.90
C GLY A 163 -6.85 9.27 -18.14
N ARG A 164 -7.02 7.98 -18.43
CA ARG A 164 -8.32 7.35 -18.71
C ARG A 164 -8.76 6.40 -17.63
N GLU A 165 -10.08 6.31 -17.44
CA GLU A 165 -10.70 5.27 -16.62
C GLU A 165 -11.01 4.03 -17.49
N VAL A 166 -10.66 2.85 -16.99
CA VAL A 166 -10.95 1.55 -17.60
C VAL A 166 -12.10 0.91 -16.81
N LYS A 167 -13.24 0.68 -17.47
CA LYS A 167 -14.46 0.13 -16.84
C LYS A 167 -14.59 -1.39 -17.00
N GLN A 168 -13.72 -2.00 -17.78
CA GLN A 168 -13.66 -3.45 -17.93
C GLN A 168 -13.18 -4.10 -16.61
N LEU A 169 -13.75 -5.25 -16.30
CA LEU A 169 -13.26 -6.06 -15.17
C LEU A 169 -11.85 -6.57 -15.50
N VAL A 170 -10.95 -6.36 -14.57
CA VAL A 170 -9.59 -6.88 -14.61
C VAL A 170 -9.29 -7.60 -13.29
N SER A 171 -8.36 -8.52 -13.30
CA SER A 171 -7.97 -9.28 -12.13
C SER A 171 -6.46 -9.29 -11.96
N LEU A 172 -5.98 -9.58 -10.75
CA LEU A 172 -4.54 -9.70 -10.50
C LEU A 172 -3.88 -10.80 -11.34
N VAL A 173 -4.64 -11.81 -11.78
CA VAL A 173 -4.13 -12.86 -12.70
C VAL A 173 -3.79 -12.33 -14.08
N ASP A 174 -4.29 -11.15 -14.45
CA ASP A 174 -4.03 -10.51 -15.74
C ASP A 174 -2.73 -9.67 -15.72
N VAL A 175 -2.11 -9.49 -14.54
CA VAL A 175 -0.90 -8.68 -14.38
C VAL A 175 0.35 -9.40 -14.87
N VAL A 176 0.39 -10.72 -14.68
CA VAL A 176 1.50 -11.57 -15.11
C VAL A 176 0.97 -12.59 -16.11
N PRO A 177 1.55 -12.67 -17.31
CA PRO A 177 1.15 -13.64 -18.32
C PRO A 177 1.50 -15.08 -17.97
#